data_875edf85ef3715a391989e2b6d740b3d
#
_entry.id   875edf85ef3715a391989e2b6d740b3d
#
_cell.length_a   1.000
_cell.length_b   1.000
_cell.length_c   1.000
_cell.angle_alpha   90.00
_cell.angle_beta   90.00
_cell.angle_gamma   90.00
#
_symmetry.space_group_name_H-M   'P 1'
#
loop_
_entity.id
_entity.type
_entity.pdbx_description
1 polymer ?
#
loop_
_entity_poly.entity_id
_entity_poly.type
_entity_poly.pdbx_seq_one_letter_code
_entity_poly.pdbx_strand_id
1 'polypeptide(L)'
;MKIGKVLRMLLSERDEKGKIHLTLIDPEKTSPEEAERIAMTAADAGSTAILIGGSLGIFEPLLSEVVRAVKKSGLPVILFPGNINGLTPHADAVLFMTLMNSDDPYYVTGVQAQAAPIVLRMGIEPIPTAYIIVGYGGAAGYIGRARPIPYERSDILAAYALASAMMGASLIYLEAGSGAPRPIPPSSVRVVKSVLNSAGFDGLLIVGGGINSPEVAAAIAEAGADGIVNGTLVEKDPRSLYDMVNSLRLRNSRP
;
A
#
# COMPACT_ATOMS: atom_id res chain seq x y z
N MET A 1 7.47 -14.88 -12.69
CA MET A 1 6.11 -14.65 -13.23
C MET A 1 6.14 -13.46 -14.17
N LYS A 2 5.24 -13.40 -15.17
CA LYS A 2 5.10 -12.18 -15.99
C LYS A 2 4.41 -11.10 -15.14
N ILE A 3 4.80 -9.83 -15.34
CA ILE A 3 4.12 -8.67 -14.74
C ILE A 3 2.66 -8.68 -15.19
N GLY A 4 1.73 -8.64 -14.24
CA GLY A 4 0.30 -8.66 -14.52
C GLY A 4 -0.23 -7.30 -15.00
N LYS A 5 -1.54 -7.22 -15.23
CA LYS A 5 -2.19 -6.03 -15.79
C LYS A 5 -2.21 -4.85 -14.79
N VAL A 6 -2.50 -5.15 -13.51
CA VAL A 6 -2.64 -4.12 -12.48
C VAL A 6 -1.27 -3.51 -12.15
N LEU A 7 -0.25 -4.33 -11.90
CA LEU A 7 1.10 -3.82 -11.63
C LEU A 7 1.64 -3.00 -12.81
N ARG A 8 1.41 -3.46 -14.05
CA ARG A 8 1.82 -2.70 -15.24
C ARG A 8 1.14 -1.34 -15.31
N MET A 9 -0.14 -1.28 -14.99
CA MET A 9 -0.90 -0.03 -14.93
C MET A 9 -0.34 0.91 -13.84
N LEU A 10 -0.05 0.39 -12.63
CA LEU A 10 0.56 1.21 -11.57
C LEU A 10 1.92 1.79 -11.98
N LEU A 11 2.76 0.98 -12.65
CA LEU A 11 4.06 1.44 -13.16
C LEU A 11 3.88 2.50 -14.25
N SER A 12 2.97 2.30 -15.21
CA SER A 12 2.67 3.28 -16.27
C SER A 12 2.17 4.61 -15.69
N GLU A 13 1.23 4.55 -14.75
CA GLU A 13 0.72 5.74 -14.06
C GLU A 13 1.81 6.51 -13.31
N ARG A 14 2.74 5.79 -12.64
CA ARG A 14 3.92 6.41 -12.03
C ARG A 14 4.78 7.12 -13.07
N ASP A 15 5.05 6.46 -14.19
CA ASP A 15 5.93 7.00 -15.23
C ASP A 15 5.29 8.22 -15.94
N GLU A 16 3.98 8.20 -16.16
CA GLU A 16 3.23 9.26 -16.82
C GLU A 16 2.95 10.46 -15.90
N LYS A 17 2.53 10.19 -14.65
CA LYS A 17 2.11 11.22 -13.68
C LYS A 17 3.17 11.57 -12.64
N GLY A 18 4.26 10.82 -12.60
CA GLY A 18 5.36 10.97 -11.65
C GLY A 18 5.09 10.36 -10.29
N LYS A 19 3.85 10.35 -9.82
CA LYS A 19 3.42 9.80 -8.52
C LYS A 19 2.05 9.16 -8.63
N ILE A 20 1.81 8.12 -7.81
CA ILE A 20 0.51 7.47 -7.69
C ILE A 20 -0.10 7.68 -6.30
N HIS A 21 -1.41 7.65 -6.23
CA HIS A 21 -2.17 7.68 -4.98
C HIS A 21 -3.01 6.40 -4.84
N LEU A 22 -2.94 5.76 -3.70
CA LEU A 22 -3.70 4.57 -3.37
C LEU A 22 -4.63 4.89 -2.17
N THR A 23 -5.93 4.75 -2.38
CA THR A 23 -6.92 4.93 -1.32
C THR A 23 -7.14 3.61 -0.60
N LEU A 24 -6.90 3.55 0.71
CA LEU A 24 -7.14 2.36 1.52
C LEU A 24 -8.52 2.45 2.18
N ILE A 25 -9.31 1.41 2.03
CA ILE A 25 -10.61 1.21 2.68
C ILE A 25 -10.53 -0.01 3.59
N ASP A 26 -10.90 0.17 4.87
CA ASP A 26 -10.98 -0.91 5.85
C ASP A 26 -12.43 -1.43 5.92
N PRO A 27 -12.70 -2.66 5.42
CA PRO A 27 -14.05 -3.19 5.36
C PRO A 27 -14.66 -3.51 6.74
N GLU A 28 -13.86 -3.53 7.81
CA GLU A 28 -14.39 -3.68 9.17
C GLU A 28 -15.01 -2.39 9.70
N LYS A 29 -14.64 -1.24 9.14
CA LYS A 29 -15.08 0.09 9.57
C LYS A 29 -16.03 0.76 8.60
N THR A 30 -16.22 0.18 7.42
CA THR A 30 -16.88 0.85 6.30
C THR A 30 -17.93 -0.07 5.70
N SER A 31 -19.20 0.35 5.67
CA SER A 31 -20.25 -0.41 5.00
C SER A 31 -20.03 -0.45 3.47
N PRO A 32 -20.62 -1.41 2.74
CA PRO A 32 -20.51 -1.46 1.29
C PRO A 32 -20.93 -0.16 0.59
N GLU A 33 -22.01 0.49 1.05
CA GLU A 33 -22.52 1.75 0.50
C GLU A 33 -21.56 2.91 0.75
N GLU A 34 -20.96 2.95 1.92
CA GLU A 34 -19.96 3.96 2.26
C GLU A 34 -18.66 3.73 1.51
N ALA A 35 -18.22 2.49 1.37
CA ALA A 35 -17.05 2.10 0.58
C ALA A 35 -17.21 2.49 -0.89
N GLU A 36 -18.40 2.29 -1.48
CA GLU A 36 -18.74 2.76 -2.83
C GLU A 36 -18.58 4.29 -2.95
N ARG A 37 -19.15 5.03 -2.00
CA ARG A 37 -19.07 6.50 -1.99
C ARG A 37 -17.63 6.99 -1.87
N ILE A 38 -16.82 6.38 -0.99
CA ILE A 38 -15.41 6.70 -0.86
C ILE A 38 -14.67 6.40 -2.17
N ALA A 39 -14.92 5.25 -2.78
CA ALA A 39 -14.26 4.84 -4.01
C ALA A 39 -14.63 5.74 -5.21
N MET A 40 -15.89 6.18 -5.32
CA MET A 40 -16.30 7.18 -6.33
C MET A 40 -15.56 8.50 -6.12
N THR A 41 -15.51 9.00 -4.87
CA THR A 41 -14.74 10.21 -4.56
C THR A 41 -13.26 10.06 -4.87
N ALA A 42 -12.69 8.88 -4.60
CA ALA A 42 -11.29 8.58 -4.93
C ALA A 42 -11.03 8.60 -6.45
N ALA A 43 -11.96 8.06 -7.23
CA ALA A 43 -11.89 8.10 -8.69
C ALA A 43 -11.95 9.54 -9.22
N ASP A 44 -12.91 10.33 -8.74
CA ASP A 44 -13.05 11.74 -9.12
C ASP A 44 -11.84 12.58 -8.72
N ALA A 45 -11.25 12.33 -7.56
CA ALA A 45 -10.01 12.97 -7.11
C ALA A 45 -8.78 12.53 -7.91
N GLY A 46 -8.88 11.39 -8.62
CA GLY A 46 -7.83 10.82 -9.46
C GLY A 46 -6.83 9.93 -8.71
N SER A 47 -7.30 9.22 -7.68
CA SER A 47 -6.55 8.07 -7.13
C SER A 47 -6.30 7.03 -8.23
N THR A 48 -5.19 6.31 -8.11
CA THR A 48 -4.78 5.33 -9.12
C THR A 48 -5.42 3.96 -8.90
N ALA A 49 -5.63 3.55 -7.65
CA ALA A 49 -6.28 2.29 -7.29
C ALA A 49 -6.86 2.37 -5.86
N ILE A 50 -7.73 1.41 -5.55
CA ILE A 50 -8.24 1.20 -4.20
C ILE A 50 -7.57 -0.03 -3.58
N LEU A 51 -7.00 0.14 -2.39
CA LEU A 51 -6.60 -0.96 -1.52
C LEU A 51 -7.77 -1.33 -0.61
N ILE A 52 -8.03 -2.62 -0.44
CA ILE A 52 -9.04 -3.11 0.51
C ILE A 52 -8.37 -4.07 1.48
N GLY A 53 -8.38 -3.72 2.77
CA GLY A 53 -7.80 -4.54 3.79
C GLY A 53 -7.89 -3.96 5.19
N GLY A 54 -7.80 -4.84 6.17
CA GLY A 54 -7.75 -4.54 7.59
C GLY A 54 -6.86 -5.54 8.31
N SER A 55 -6.46 -5.20 9.54
CA SER A 55 -5.48 -5.98 10.29
C SER A 55 -6.09 -7.09 11.15
N LEU A 56 -7.40 -7.08 11.43
CA LEU A 56 -7.99 -7.94 12.43
C LEU A 56 -8.97 -8.97 11.89
N GLY A 57 -10.12 -8.61 11.41
CA GLY A 57 -11.19 -9.57 11.30
C GLY A 57 -12.02 -9.53 10.01
N ILE A 58 -11.38 -9.39 8.87
CA ILE A 58 -12.12 -9.44 7.60
C ILE A 58 -12.64 -10.87 7.36
N PHE A 59 -13.90 -10.98 7.02
CA PHE A 59 -14.55 -12.26 6.73
C PHE A 59 -15.49 -12.15 5.52
N GLU A 60 -15.70 -13.26 4.83
CA GLU A 60 -16.76 -13.41 3.84
C GLU A 60 -18.14 -13.57 4.53
N PRO A 61 -19.24 -13.02 3.98
CA PRO A 61 -19.34 -12.41 2.64
C PRO A 61 -19.04 -10.90 2.59
N LEU A 62 -18.82 -10.22 3.73
CA LEU A 62 -18.66 -8.76 3.81
C LEU A 62 -17.54 -8.24 2.88
N LEU A 63 -16.39 -8.93 2.86
CA LEU A 63 -15.29 -8.54 1.97
C LEU A 63 -15.73 -8.50 0.50
N SER A 64 -16.43 -9.53 0.04
CA SER A 64 -16.93 -9.60 -1.33
C SER A 64 -17.97 -8.52 -1.65
N GLU A 65 -18.83 -8.17 -0.71
CA GLU A 65 -19.82 -7.10 -0.86
C GLU A 65 -19.12 -5.74 -1.00
N VAL A 66 -18.16 -5.44 -0.13
CA VAL A 66 -17.37 -4.20 -0.19
C VAL A 66 -16.58 -4.12 -1.50
N VAL A 67 -15.90 -5.19 -1.91
CA VAL A 67 -15.14 -5.21 -3.17
C VAL A 67 -16.05 -4.96 -4.37
N ARG A 68 -17.23 -5.59 -4.44
CA ARG A 68 -18.18 -5.35 -5.55
C ARG A 68 -18.70 -3.91 -5.57
N ALA A 69 -18.97 -3.34 -4.40
CA ALA A 69 -19.39 -1.96 -4.28
C ALA A 69 -18.30 -0.99 -4.77
N VAL A 70 -17.08 -1.17 -4.31
CA VAL A 70 -15.92 -0.35 -4.69
C VAL A 70 -15.62 -0.43 -6.19
N LYS A 71 -15.78 -1.60 -6.81
CA LYS A 71 -15.53 -1.78 -8.26
C LYS A 71 -16.43 -0.92 -9.16
N LYS A 72 -17.55 -0.40 -8.67
CA LYS A 72 -18.40 0.53 -9.42
C LYS A 72 -17.71 1.86 -9.72
N SER A 73 -16.65 2.21 -8.97
CA SER A 73 -15.83 3.39 -9.22
C SER A 73 -15.01 3.32 -10.52
N GLY A 74 -14.85 2.12 -11.09
CA GLY A 74 -13.99 1.89 -12.26
C GLY A 74 -12.50 1.78 -11.96
N LEU A 75 -12.07 2.10 -10.72
CA LEU A 75 -10.68 1.93 -10.31
C LEU A 75 -10.32 0.46 -10.09
N PRO A 76 -9.08 0.05 -10.34
CA PRO A 76 -8.59 -1.25 -9.94
C PRO A 76 -8.69 -1.44 -8.42
N VAL A 77 -9.16 -2.63 -8.02
CA VAL A 77 -9.28 -3.02 -6.61
C VAL A 77 -8.21 -4.06 -6.27
N ILE A 78 -7.36 -3.71 -5.32
CA ILE A 78 -6.22 -4.52 -4.88
C ILE A 78 -6.45 -4.93 -3.42
N LEU A 79 -6.45 -6.21 -3.14
CA LEU A 79 -6.54 -6.69 -1.77
C LEU A 79 -5.24 -6.38 -1.01
N PHE A 80 -5.39 -5.92 0.21
CA PHE A 80 -4.32 -5.68 1.18
C PHE A 80 -4.58 -6.54 2.43
N PRO A 81 -4.44 -7.87 2.32
CA PRO A 81 -4.90 -8.80 3.34
C PRO A 81 -3.97 -8.84 4.55
N GLY A 82 -4.53 -8.71 5.76
CA GLY A 82 -3.79 -9.01 6.99
C GLY A 82 -3.63 -10.53 7.22
N ASN A 83 -4.44 -11.36 6.56
CA ASN A 83 -4.44 -12.82 6.70
C ASN A 83 -5.11 -13.47 5.47
N ILE A 84 -5.07 -14.81 5.39
CA ILE A 84 -5.70 -15.62 4.34
C ILE A 84 -7.21 -15.36 4.18
N ASN A 85 -7.90 -14.97 5.26
CA ASN A 85 -9.32 -14.61 5.25
C ASN A 85 -9.61 -13.31 4.46
N GLY A 86 -8.60 -12.51 4.17
CA GLY A 86 -8.72 -11.28 3.38
C GLY A 86 -8.64 -11.49 1.87
N LEU A 87 -9.01 -12.68 1.36
CA LEU A 87 -8.98 -13.01 -0.06
C LEU A 87 -10.39 -13.19 -0.61
N THR A 88 -10.67 -12.58 -1.78
CA THR A 88 -11.90 -12.78 -2.56
C THR A 88 -11.60 -12.77 -4.06
N PRO A 89 -12.31 -13.57 -4.89
CA PRO A 89 -12.08 -13.62 -6.33
C PRO A 89 -12.61 -12.38 -7.08
N HIS A 90 -13.26 -11.45 -6.40
CA HIS A 90 -13.88 -10.27 -7.02
C HIS A 90 -12.92 -9.10 -7.21
N ALA A 91 -11.74 -9.14 -6.58
CA ALA A 91 -10.69 -8.13 -6.74
C ALA A 91 -9.89 -8.34 -8.04
N ASP A 92 -9.14 -7.32 -8.46
CA ASP A 92 -8.29 -7.38 -9.64
C ASP A 92 -6.90 -7.94 -9.31
N ALA A 93 -6.40 -7.63 -8.11
CA ALA A 93 -5.09 -8.06 -7.65
C ALA A 93 -5.04 -8.22 -6.13
N VAL A 94 -3.95 -8.78 -5.64
CA VAL A 94 -3.61 -8.85 -4.22
C VAL A 94 -2.16 -8.43 -4.01
N LEU A 95 -1.90 -7.60 -3.01
CA LEU A 95 -0.54 -7.41 -2.50
C LEU A 95 -0.11 -8.74 -1.89
N PHE A 96 0.68 -9.50 -2.63
CA PHE A 96 1.21 -10.79 -2.16
C PHE A 96 2.43 -10.52 -1.29
N MET A 97 2.13 -10.18 -0.02
CA MET A 97 3.09 -9.56 0.88
C MET A 97 3.96 -10.56 1.62
N THR A 98 5.24 -10.21 1.77
CA THR A 98 6.14 -10.72 2.80
C THR A 98 6.35 -9.62 3.84
N LEU A 99 6.04 -9.90 5.12
CA LEU A 99 6.38 -8.98 6.21
C LEU A 99 7.86 -9.14 6.56
N MET A 100 8.68 -8.29 5.94
CA MET A 100 10.15 -8.45 5.89
C MET A 100 10.83 -8.41 7.26
N ASN A 101 10.27 -7.71 8.21
CA ASN A 101 10.82 -7.56 9.56
C ASN A 101 9.95 -8.22 10.64
N SER A 102 9.22 -9.29 10.28
CA SER A 102 8.53 -10.14 11.24
C SER A 102 9.48 -11.14 11.90
N ASP A 103 9.29 -11.39 13.18
CA ASP A 103 9.93 -12.49 13.92
C ASP A 103 9.19 -13.83 13.77
N ASP A 104 7.99 -13.82 13.13
CA ASP A 104 7.19 -15.00 12.93
C ASP A 104 7.29 -15.50 11.49
N PRO A 105 7.84 -16.71 11.26
CA PRO A 105 7.92 -17.31 9.93
C PRO A 105 6.59 -17.40 9.19
N TYR A 106 5.46 -17.43 9.93
CA TYR A 106 4.13 -17.43 9.33
C TYR A 106 3.89 -16.21 8.44
N TYR A 107 4.29 -15.01 8.90
CA TYR A 107 4.11 -13.76 8.13
C TYR A 107 5.23 -13.53 7.09
N VAL A 108 6.32 -14.31 7.17
CA VAL A 108 7.41 -14.22 6.19
C VAL A 108 7.13 -15.10 4.97
N THR A 109 6.75 -16.37 5.17
CA THR A 109 6.51 -17.34 4.10
C THR A 109 5.32 -18.27 4.34
N GLY A 110 4.89 -18.49 5.59
CA GLY A 110 3.89 -19.49 5.93
C GLY A 110 2.51 -19.20 5.35
N VAL A 111 1.98 -18.00 5.57
CA VAL A 111 0.69 -17.59 5.02
C VAL A 111 0.72 -17.49 3.50
N GLN A 112 1.85 -17.10 2.92
CA GLN A 112 2.01 -17.02 1.47
C GLN A 112 1.95 -18.41 0.82
N ALA A 113 2.57 -19.42 1.45
CA ALA A 113 2.49 -20.79 0.98
C ALA A 113 1.06 -21.35 1.02
N GLN A 114 0.27 -20.97 2.05
CA GLN A 114 -1.15 -21.34 2.13
C GLN A 114 -2.02 -20.58 1.13
N ALA A 115 -1.74 -19.29 0.93
CA ALA A 115 -2.52 -18.41 0.04
C ALA A 115 -2.26 -18.65 -1.45
N ALA A 116 -1.05 -19.04 -1.84
CA ALA A 116 -0.66 -19.16 -3.25
C ALA A 116 -1.59 -20.04 -4.09
N PRO A 117 -1.96 -21.28 -3.69
CA PRO A 117 -2.89 -22.10 -4.45
C PRO A 117 -4.31 -21.53 -4.49
N ILE A 118 -4.69 -20.71 -3.50
CA ILE A 118 -6.00 -20.03 -3.44
C ILE A 118 -6.02 -18.88 -4.45
N VAL A 119 -5.01 -18.00 -4.40
CA VAL A 119 -4.84 -16.87 -5.32
C VAL A 119 -4.80 -17.35 -6.78
N LEU A 120 -4.07 -18.45 -7.04
CA LEU A 120 -4.02 -19.06 -8.37
C LEU A 120 -5.40 -19.52 -8.85
N ARG A 121 -6.18 -20.18 -8.00
CA ARG A 121 -7.55 -20.64 -8.35
C ARG A 121 -8.54 -19.49 -8.51
N MET A 122 -8.38 -18.40 -7.74
CA MET A 122 -9.20 -17.19 -7.87
C MET A 122 -8.91 -16.42 -9.16
N GLY A 123 -7.74 -16.60 -9.76
CA GLY A 123 -7.33 -15.90 -10.98
C GLY A 123 -7.02 -14.42 -10.77
N ILE A 124 -6.86 -13.97 -9.52
CA ILE A 124 -6.46 -12.59 -9.19
C ILE A 124 -4.95 -12.42 -9.35
N GLU A 125 -4.52 -11.23 -9.74
CA GLU A 125 -3.10 -10.93 -9.95
C GLU A 125 -2.33 -10.82 -8.63
N PRO A 126 -1.32 -11.68 -8.34
CA PRO A 126 -0.43 -11.47 -7.20
C PRO A 126 0.62 -10.42 -7.54
N ILE A 127 0.71 -9.36 -6.73
CA ILE A 127 1.76 -8.33 -6.81
C ILE A 127 2.81 -8.66 -5.74
N PRO A 128 4.03 -9.12 -6.11
CA PRO A 128 5.09 -9.42 -5.15
C PRO A 128 5.46 -8.18 -4.33
N THR A 129 5.14 -8.19 -3.05
CA THR A 129 5.21 -7.02 -2.18
C THR A 129 6.07 -7.30 -0.96
N ALA A 130 7.09 -6.46 -0.73
CA ALA A 130 7.81 -6.42 0.53
C ALA A 130 7.14 -5.38 1.44
N TYR A 131 6.64 -5.81 2.59
CA TYR A 131 5.99 -4.97 3.58
C TYR A 131 6.92 -4.77 4.77
N ILE A 132 7.24 -3.52 5.10
CA ILE A 132 8.24 -3.18 6.12
C ILE A 132 7.63 -2.22 7.12
N ILE A 133 7.54 -2.65 8.38
CA ILE A 133 6.99 -1.85 9.48
C ILE A 133 8.06 -0.93 10.05
N VAL A 134 7.71 0.35 10.21
CA VAL A 134 8.60 1.40 10.69
C VAL A 134 7.96 2.16 11.86
N GLY A 135 8.70 2.38 12.92
CA GLY A 135 8.30 3.21 14.04
C GLY A 135 7.12 2.65 14.84
N TYR A 136 5.95 3.25 14.72
CA TYR A 136 4.77 2.90 15.53
C TYR A 136 4.21 1.50 15.20
N GLY A 137 4.10 1.15 13.92
CA GLY A 137 3.65 -0.16 13.44
C GLY A 137 2.15 -0.44 13.53
N GLY A 138 1.46 0.12 14.51
CA GLY A 138 0.02 -0.07 14.70
C GLY A 138 -0.40 -1.54 14.88
N ALA A 139 -1.65 -1.84 14.53
CA ALA A 139 -2.20 -3.19 14.61
C ALA A 139 -1.46 -4.17 13.68
N ALA A 140 -1.09 -3.74 12.48
CA ALA A 140 -0.37 -4.59 11.53
C ALA A 140 0.99 -5.04 12.07
N GLY A 141 1.73 -4.14 12.73
CA GLY A 141 2.99 -4.45 13.37
C GLY A 141 2.84 -5.42 14.55
N TYR A 142 1.82 -5.20 15.38
CA TYR A 142 1.57 -6.05 16.55
C TYR A 142 1.13 -7.47 16.14
N ILE A 143 0.10 -7.58 15.31
CA ILE A 143 -0.43 -8.87 14.82
C ILE A 143 0.62 -9.62 14.00
N GLY A 144 1.30 -8.91 13.11
CA GLY A 144 2.36 -9.47 12.25
C GLY A 144 3.65 -9.81 13.01
N ARG A 145 3.72 -9.56 14.32
CA ARG A 145 4.94 -9.76 15.14
C ARG A 145 6.16 -9.10 14.52
N ALA A 146 5.96 -7.92 13.96
CA ALA A 146 7.07 -7.17 13.38
C ALA A 146 8.02 -6.66 14.47
N ARG A 147 9.28 -6.51 14.12
CA ARG A 147 10.26 -5.68 14.84
C ARG A 147 10.32 -4.32 14.13
N PRO A 148 9.52 -3.32 14.55
CA PRO A 148 9.45 -2.05 13.83
C PRO A 148 10.84 -1.40 13.78
N ILE A 149 11.26 -0.98 12.57
CA ILE A 149 12.53 -0.28 12.40
C ILE A 149 12.38 1.13 12.99
N PRO A 150 13.23 1.56 13.93
CA PRO A 150 13.14 2.91 14.47
C PRO A 150 13.20 3.98 13.37
N TYR A 151 12.43 5.05 13.51
CA TYR A 151 12.36 6.14 12.52
C TYR A 151 13.73 6.75 12.19
N GLU A 152 14.64 6.73 13.16
CA GLU A 152 15.99 7.30 13.07
C GLU A 152 17.00 6.37 12.39
N ARG A 153 16.63 5.10 12.14
CA ARG A 153 17.51 4.09 11.57
C ARG A 153 17.24 3.89 10.08
N SER A 154 17.42 4.98 9.31
CA SER A 154 17.29 4.95 7.85
C SER A 154 18.27 4.00 7.17
N ASP A 155 19.42 3.73 7.79
CA ASP A 155 20.40 2.75 7.34
C ASP A 155 19.83 1.31 7.37
N ILE A 156 19.18 0.92 8.47
CA ILE A 156 18.53 -0.39 8.59
C ILE A 156 17.35 -0.48 7.62
N LEU A 157 16.54 0.58 7.52
CA LEU A 157 15.40 0.61 6.61
C LEU A 157 15.84 0.43 5.15
N ALA A 158 16.90 1.11 4.74
CA ALA A 158 17.47 0.97 3.40
C ALA A 158 18.02 -0.43 3.13
N ALA A 159 18.65 -1.07 4.13
CA ALA A 159 19.14 -2.44 3.99
C ALA A 159 17.98 -3.45 3.78
N TYR A 160 16.87 -3.31 4.53
CA TYR A 160 15.67 -4.14 4.32
C TYR A 160 15.05 -3.90 2.95
N ALA A 161 14.93 -2.65 2.51
CA ALA A 161 14.40 -2.32 1.20
C ALA A 161 15.26 -2.88 0.06
N LEU A 162 16.59 -2.77 0.18
CA LEU A 162 17.54 -3.33 -0.79
C LEU A 162 17.44 -4.87 -0.84
N ALA A 163 17.40 -5.52 0.31
CA ALA A 163 17.20 -6.96 0.37
C ALA A 163 15.89 -7.38 -0.30
N SER A 164 14.82 -6.63 -0.08
CA SER A 164 13.52 -6.86 -0.70
C SER A 164 13.59 -6.80 -2.23
N ALA A 165 14.28 -5.81 -2.78
CA ALA A 165 14.51 -5.68 -4.22
C ALA A 165 15.32 -6.87 -4.77
N MET A 166 16.40 -7.27 -4.07
CA MET A 166 17.22 -8.41 -4.46
C MET A 166 16.47 -9.74 -4.38
N MET A 167 15.46 -9.86 -3.50
CA MET A 167 14.57 -11.02 -3.39
C MET A 167 13.44 -11.02 -4.41
N GLY A 168 13.36 -10.01 -5.27
CA GLY A 168 12.40 -9.96 -6.38
C GLY A 168 11.06 -9.29 -6.07
N ALA A 169 10.96 -8.49 -5.01
CA ALA A 169 9.79 -7.65 -4.77
C ALA A 169 9.60 -6.67 -5.93
N SER A 170 8.36 -6.55 -6.44
CA SER A 170 7.99 -5.55 -7.43
C SER A 170 7.45 -4.27 -6.80
N LEU A 171 7.05 -4.36 -5.53
CA LEU A 171 6.54 -3.26 -4.74
C LEU A 171 7.15 -3.35 -3.32
N ILE A 172 7.71 -2.24 -2.86
CA ILE A 172 8.23 -2.09 -1.50
C ILE A 172 7.32 -1.10 -0.78
N TYR A 173 6.67 -1.57 0.29
CA TYR A 173 5.73 -0.78 1.07
C TYR A 173 6.30 -0.49 2.45
N LEU A 174 6.61 0.78 2.70
CA LEU A 174 7.05 1.27 4.01
C LEU A 174 5.83 1.75 4.80
N GLU A 175 5.58 1.15 5.96
CA GLU A 175 4.36 1.37 6.75
C GLU A 175 4.68 1.85 8.16
N ALA A 176 4.15 3.03 8.54
CA ALA A 176 4.26 3.52 9.91
C ALA A 176 3.15 2.98 10.84
N GLY A 177 2.08 2.41 10.28
CA GLY A 177 0.91 1.91 10.99
C GLY A 177 -0.30 2.84 10.86
N SER A 178 -1.49 2.24 10.77
CA SER A 178 -2.76 2.98 10.78
C SER A 178 -2.87 3.80 12.07
N GLY A 179 -3.18 5.09 11.95
CA GLY A 179 -3.26 6.01 13.08
C GLY A 179 -1.93 6.37 13.72
N ALA A 180 -0.80 6.11 13.05
CA ALA A 180 0.52 6.49 13.55
C ALA A 180 0.59 7.99 13.88
N PRO A 181 1.19 8.37 15.03
CA PRO A 181 1.25 9.77 15.46
C PRO A 181 2.11 10.65 14.56
N ARG A 182 3.03 10.03 13.81
CA ARG A 182 3.86 10.71 12.80
C ARG A 182 4.16 9.77 11.63
N PRO A 183 4.35 10.30 10.42
CA PRO A 183 4.73 9.51 9.25
C PRO A 183 6.20 9.08 9.32
N ILE A 184 6.58 8.21 8.38
CA ILE A 184 7.99 7.91 8.12
C ILE A 184 8.69 9.19 7.69
N PRO A 185 9.85 9.56 8.29
CA PRO A 185 10.55 10.79 7.94
C PRO A 185 10.91 10.84 6.45
N PRO A 186 10.68 11.96 5.74
CA PRO A 186 11.09 12.11 4.35
C PRO A 186 12.59 11.87 4.13
N SER A 187 13.44 12.18 5.11
CA SER A 187 14.87 11.86 5.06
C SER A 187 15.15 10.36 4.95
N SER A 188 14.39 9.53 5.68
CA SER A 188 14.52 8.07 5.60
C SER A 188 14.04 7.53 4.25
N VAL A 189 12.94 8.08 3.71
CA VAL A 189 12.45 7.72 2.36
C VAL A 189 13.50 8.06 1.29
N ARG A 190 14.16 9.21 1.41
CA ARG A 190 15.22 9.63 0.48
C ARG A 190 16.42 8.67 0.49
N VAL A 191 16.85 8.22 1.68
CA VAL A 191 17.94 7.23 1.80
C VAL A 191 17.54 5.92 1.15
N VAL A 192 16.33 5.41 1.42
CA VAL A 192 15.81 4.19 0.79
C VAL A 192 15.77 4.33 -0.74
N LYS A 193 15.19 5.42 -1.25
CA LYS A 193 15.09 5.63 -2.71
C LYS A 193 16.46 5.72 -3.38
N SER A 194 17.42 6.40 -2.74
CA SER A 194 18.80 6.50 -3.25
C SER A 194 19.45 5.13 -3.40
N VAL A 195 19.32 4.27 -2.38
CA VAL A 195 19.87 2.91 -2.40
C VAL A 195 19.20 2.05 -3.46
N LEU A 196 17.86 2.11 -3.58
CA LEU A 196 17.09 1.39 -4.59
C LEU A 196 17.47 1.82 -6.02
N ASN A 197 17.61 3.13 -6.24
CA ASN A 197 18.05 3.66 -7.54
C ASN A 197 19.47 3.17 -7.89
N SER A 198 20.39 3.16 -6.93
CA SER A 198 21.76 2.66 -7.13
C SER A 198 21.80 1.18 -7.46
N ALA A 199 20.80 0.41 -7.00
CA ALA A 199 20.64 -1.01 -7.30
C ALA A 199 19.88 -1.28 -8.61
N GLY A 200 19.40 -0.24 -9.31
CA GLY A 200 18.61 -0.40 -10.55
C GLY A 200 17.20 -0.95 -10.31
N PHE A 201 16.63 -0.71 -9.12
CA PHE A 201 15.25 -1.14 -8.83
C PHE A 201 14.26 -0.29 -9.61
N ASP A 202 13.47 -0.93 -10.46
CA ASP A 202 12.47 -0.32 -11.34
C ASP A 202 11.00 -0.50 -10.85
N GLY A 203 10.83 -1.17 -9.71
CA GLY A 203 9.53 -1.35 -9.06
C GLY A 203 9.02 -0.09 -8.37
N LEU A 204 8.02 -0.27 -7.50
CA LEU A 204 7.35 0.81 -6.77
C LEU A 204 7.81 0.90 -5.32
N LEU A 205 8.18 2.09 -4.87
CA LEU A 205 8.35 2.43 -3.46
C LEU A 205 7.11 3.21 -3.00
N ILE A 206 6.26 2.59 -2.18
CA ILE A 206 5.08 3.24 -1.62
C ILE A 206 5.21 3.44 -0.11
N VAL A 207 4.56 4.48 0.41
CA VAL A 207 4.63 4.86 1.83
C VAL A 207 3.22 5.09 2.38
N GLY A 208 2.95 4.53 3.57
CA GLY A 208 1.70 4.71 4.29
C GLY A 208 1.89 4.90 5.79
N GLY A 209 0.80 5.22 6.46
CA GLY A 209 0.75 5.45 7.91
C GLY A 209 1.18 6.85 8.34
N GLY A 210 0.33 7.50 9.14
CA GLY A 210 0.59 8.84 9.69
C GLY A 210 0.59 10.00 8.70
N ILE A 211 0.21 9.79 7.44
CA ILE A 211 0.15 10.82 6.41
C ILE A 211 -1.23 11.49 6.50
N ASN A 212 -1.30 12.61 7.17
CA ASN A 212 -2.55 13.27 7.57
C ASN A 212 -2.76 14.67 6.95
N SER A 213 -1.84 15.13 6.10
CA SER A 213 -2.02 16.38 5.36
C SER A 213 -1.38 16.33 3.96
N PRO A 214 -1.84 17.17 3.03
CA PRO A 214 -1.26 17.29 1.69
C PRO A 214 0.22 17.66 1.70
N GLU A 215 0.66 18.49 2.66
CA GLU A 215 2.06 18.92 2.79
C GLU A 215 2.95 17.75 3.17
N VAL A 216 2.48 16.89 4.08
CA VAL A 216 3.19 15.65 4.47
C VAL A 216 3.29 14.69 3.31
N ALA A 217 2.19 14.50 2.57
CA ALA A 217 2.16 13.64 1.38
C ALA A 217 3.16 14.14 0.31
N ALA A 218 3.14 15.45 0.03
CA ALA A 218 4.06 16.08 -0.90
C ALA A 218 5.53 15.90 -0.48
N ALA A 219 5.86 16.13 0.80
CA ALA A 219 7.22 15.99 1.30
C ALA A 219 7.75 14.55 1.17
N ILE A 220 6.91 13.54 1.41
CA ILE A 220 7.26 12.12 1.25
C ILE A 220 7.44 11.77 -0.23
N ALA A 221 6.56 12.28 -1.10
CA ALA A 221 6.64 12.10 -2.54
C ALA A 221 7.92 12.75 -3.12
N GLU A 222 8.26 13.98 -2.68
CA GLU A 222 9.51 14.67 -3.05
C GLU A 222 10.76 13.96 -2.54
N ALA A 223 10.66 13.27 -1.41
CA ALA A 223 11.76 12.45 -0.91
C ALA A 223 12.01 11.19 -1.75
N GLY A 224 11.13 10.87 -2.69
CA GLY A 224 11.33 9.79 -3.66
C GLY A 224 10.35 8.63 -3.56
N ALA A 225 9.31 8.70 -2.72
CA ALA A 225 8.23 7.72 -2.78
C ALA A 225 7.55 7.81 -4.15
N ASP A 226 7.28 6.66 -4.76
CA ASP A 226 6.55 6.56 -6.03
C ASP A 226 5.03 6.63 -5.80
N GLY A 227 4.59 6.22 -4.61
CA GLY A 227 3.18 6.25 -4.24
C GLY A 227 2.93 6.52 -2.75
N ILE A 228 1.75 7.06 -2.48
CA ILE A 228 1.24 7.36 -1.13
C ILE A 228 -0.03 6.56 -0.89
N VAL A 229 -0.16 6.01 0.33
CA VAL A 229 -1.37 5.31 0.79
C VAL A 229 -2.04 6.12 1.89
N ASN A 230 -3.33 6.45 1.70
CA ASN A 230 -4.17 7.07 2.70
C ASN A 230 -5.40 6.21 3.01
N GLY A 231 -5.66 5.97 4.30
CA GLY A 231 -6.84 5.25 4.80
C GLY A 231 -7.61 6.07 5.83
N THR A 232 -7.10 6.20 7.04
CA THR A 232 -7.78 6.82 8.19
C THR A 232 -8.30 8.24 7.93
N LEU A 233 -7.60 9.04 7.12
CA LEU A 233 -8.05 10.39 6.76
C LEU A 233 -9.29 10.34 5.86
N VAL A 234 -9.28 9.43 4.90
CA VAL A 234 -10.35 9.25 3.90
C VAL A 234 -11.65 8.74 4.55
N GLU A 235 -11.52 7.86 5.54
CA GLU A 235 -12.66 7.35 6.32
C GLU A 235 -13.37 8.49 7.10
N LYS A 236 -12.61 9.50 7.54
CA LYS A 236 -13.15 10.66 8.29
C LYS A 236 -13.71 11.75 7.37
N ASP A 237 -13.01 12.06 6.31
CA ASP A 237 -13.39 13.08 5.32
C ASP A 237 -12.92 12.66 3.91
N PRO A 238 -13.79 12.04 3.10
CA PRO A 238 -13.46 11.65 1.74
C PRO A 238 -13.04 12.82 0.84
N ARG A 239 -13.50 14.05 1.12
CA ARG A 239 -13.13 15.22 0.31
C ARG A 239 -11.66 15.61 0.44
N SER A 240 -11.00 15.22 1.53
CA SER A 240 -9.57 15.41 1.71
C SER A 240 -8.73 14.72 0.61
N LEU A 241 -9.30 13.73 -0.11
CA LEU A 241 -8.64 13.07 -1.23
C LEU A 241 -8.26 14.03 -2.35
N TYR A 242 -9.09 15.05 -2.64
CA TYR A 242 -8.77 16.02 -3.70
C TYR A 242 -7.47 16.77 -3.40
N ASP A 243 -7.31 17.24 -2.17
CA ASP A 243 -6.11 17.96 -1.75
C ASP A 243 -4.89 17.04 -1.70
N MET A 244 -5.08 15.81 -1.21
CA MET A 244 -4.02 14.79 -1.17
C MET A 244 -3.49 14.46 -2.56
N VAL A 245 -4.38 14.08 -3.48
CA VAL A 245 -3.99 13.71 -4.85
C VAL A 245 -3.39 14.91 -5.59
N ASN A 246 -3.98 16.10 -5.43
CA ASN A 246 -3.45 17.32 -6.04
C ASN A 246 -2.05 17.66 -5.54
N SER A 247 -1.76 17.45 -4.24
CA SER A 247 -0.44 17.72 -3.68
C SER A 247 0.67 16.88 -4.32
N LEU A 248 0.33 15.69 -4.85
CA LEU A 248 1.27 14.81 -5.53
C LEU A 248 1.55 15.25 -6.98
N ARG A 249 0.61 16.01 -7.59
CA ARG A 249 0.68 16.45 -9.01
C ARG A 249 1.35 17.81 -9.18
N LEU A 250 1.15 18.74 -8.25
CA LEU A 250 1.51 20.16 -8.38
C LEU A 250 3.02 20.45 -8.46
N ARG A 251 3.89 19.47 -8.26
CA ARG A 251 5.35 19.69 -8.23
C ARG A 251 6.14 19.04 -9.36
N ASN A 252 5.48 18.33 -10.28
CA ASN A 252 6.13 17.83 -11.49
C ASN A 252 6.36 18.92 -12.56
N SER A 253 5.92 20.17 -12.31
CA SER A 253 5.97 21.30 -13.24
C SER A 253 7.05 22.33 -12.91
N ARG A 254 8.09 21.98 -12.13
CA ARG A 254 9.29 22.82 -12.04
C ARG A 254 10.37 22.30 -12.97
N PRO A 255 10.83 23.15 -13.91
CA PRO A 255 11.89 22.82 -14.84
C PRO A 255 13.23 22.53 -14.15
#